data_55f7ffb9b0b92b22b6ededb4c2646559
#
_entry.id   55f7ffb9b0b92b22b6ededb4c2646559
#
_cell.length_a   1.000
_cell.length_b   1.000
_cell.length_c   1.000
_cell.angle_alpha   90.00
_cell.angle_beta   90.00
_cell.angle_gamma   90.00
#
_symmetry.space_group_name_H-M   'P 1'
#
loop_
_entity.id
_entity.type
_entity.pdbx_description
1 polymer ?
#
loop_
_entity_poly.entity_id
_entity_poly.type
_entity_poly.pdbx_seq_one_letter_code
_entity_poly.pdbx_strand_id
1 'polypeptide(L)'
;VVASNFKNCCDNFTIDFIAKSRKTSEDKEYELQAIADDLYVFNTVAFVGKNASGKTTAVDLLDCCYSILGDFCLENKHYSYDGIKLEIIFYHEGFIYRYRTELGSSLTLSNKASFINQTLEQKKYYKSKHMSIYMDDDFEPVSNISALPEDTSITFFVLKKKETRAIYFDSNGAGANTYHLMFKALKKYDIPLSTLSYILRIFDENIHEISMKDEHNFRLKFEGNRSRDQAMSDKELLYFLSSGTTKGMLFYT
;
A
#
# COMPACT_ATOMS: atom_id res chain seq x y z
N VAL A 1 0.07 10.17 2.81
CA VAL A 1 0.75 9.20 1.96
C VAL A 1 0.21 9.32 0.56
N VAL A 2 1.09 9.36 -0.44
CA VAL A 2 0.72 9.31 -1.86
C VAL A 2 1.44 8.13 -2.50
N ALA A 3 0.73 7.35 -3.30
CA ALA A 3 1.29 6.21 -4.01
C ALA A 3 0.86 6.18 -5.47
N SER A 4 1.78 5.74 -6.34
CA SER A 4 1.51 5.41 -7.74
C SER A 4 2.04 4.03 -8.05
N ASN A 5 1.37 3.32 -8.94
CA ASN A 5 1.68 1.93 -9.31
C ASN A 5 1.57 0.92 -8.15
N PHE A 6 0.91 1.25 -7.05
CA PHE A 6 0.71 0.32 -5.95
C PHE A 6 -0.50 -0.58 -6.23
N LYS A 7 -0.25 -1.86 -6.51
CA LYS A 7 -1.26 -2.84 -6.91
C LYS A 7 -2.17 -2.27 -8.02
N ASN A 8 -3.48 -2.19 -7.77
CA ASN A 8 -4.49 -1.63 -8.68
C ASN A 8 -4.94 -0.20 -8.32
N CYS A 9 -4.19 0.50 -7.46
CA CYS A 9 -4.49 1.89 -7.13
C CYS A 9 -4.38 2.81 -8.35
N CYS A 10 -5.19 3.86 -8.33
CA CYS A 10 -5.01 5.00 -9.23
C CYS A 10 -3.64 5.64 -9.02
N ASP A 11 -3.11 6.29 -10.06
CA ASP A 11 -1.95 7.15 -9.87
C ASP A 11 -2.27 8.25 -8.87
N ASN A 12 -1.29 8.58 -8.03
CA ASN A 12 -1.43 9.54 -6.94
C ASN A 12 -2.55 9.17 -5.95
N PHE A 13 -2.75 7.87 -5.71
CA PHE A 13 -3.66 7.42 -4.67
C PHE A 13 -3.20 7.97 -3.32
N THR A 14 -4.09 8.73 -2.65
CA THR A 14 -3.73 9.50 -1.46
C THR A 14 -4.51 9.01 -0.25
N ILE A 15 -3.79 8.80 0.87
CA ILE A 15 -4.38 8.58 2.20
C ILE A 15 -3.90 9.71 3.12
N ASP A 16 -4.85 10.42 3.72
CA ASP A 16 -4.61 11.54 4.62
C ASP A 16 -5.33 11.31 5.94
N PHE A 17 -4.59 11.41 7.04
CA PHE A 17 -5.12 11.24 8.41
C PHE A 17 -5.29 12.55 9.14
N ILE A 18 -4.93 13.68 8.53
CA ILE A 18 -5.00 14.97 9.21
C ILE A 18 -6.43 15.47 9.23
N ALA A 19 -6.87 15.84 10.43
CA ALA A 19 -8.12 16.55 10.61
C ALA A 19 -7.97 17.99 10.12
N LYS A 20 -8.64 18.32 9.00
CA LYS A 20 -8.58 19.66 8.37
C LYS A 20 -9.43 20.71 9.09
N SER A 21 -10.39 20.27 9.91
CA SER A 21 -11.20 21.16 10.73
C SER A 21 -10.48 21.52 12.03
N ARG A 22 -10.71 22.73 12.53
CA ARG A 22 -10.23 23.10 13.87
C ARG A 22 -10.98 22.25 14.90
N LYS A 23 -10.24 21.81 15.93
CA LYS A 23 -10.84 21.17 17.09
C LYS A 23 -11.83 22.12 17.75
N THR A 24 -13.05 21.65 17.97
CA THR A 24 -14.11 22.38 18.69
C THR A 24 -14.30 21.78 20.08
N SER A 25 -15.07 22.44 20.94
CA SER A 25 -15.43 21.91 22.27
C SER A 25 -16.33 20.66 22.21
N GLU A 26 -16.88 20.37 21.02
CA GLU A 26 -17.75 19.20 20.80
C GLU A 26 -16.93 17.95 20.40
N ASP A 27 -15.69 18.13 19.94
CA ASP A 27 -14.79 17.04 19.56
C ASP A 27 -14.32 16.32 20.84
N LYS A 28 -14.67 15.06 20.96
CA LYS A 28 -14.29 14.24 22.11
C LYS A 28 -12.79 13.95 22.10
N GLU A 29 -12.18 13.87 23.29
CA GLU A 29 -10.74 13.66 23.43
C GLU A 29 -10.21 12.39 22.70
N TYR A 30 -11.05 11.39 22.50
CA TYR A 30 -10.67 10.14 21.84
C TYR A 30 -10.82 10.13 20.32
N GLU A 31 -11.39 11.16 19.72
CA GLU A 31 -11.61 11.24 18.27
C GLU A 31 -10.38 11.75 17.53
N LEU A 32 -9.67 12.70 18.15
CA LEU A 32 -8.51 13.37 17.57
C LEU A 32 -7.31 13.30 18.51
N GLN A 33 -6.16 12.93 17.97
CA GLN A 33 -4.88 13.03 18.65
C GLN A 33 -4.13 14.28 18.22
N ALA A 34 -3.72 15.10 19.19
CA ALA A 34 -2.82 16.21 18.94
C ALA A 34 -1.40 15.68 18.66
N ILE A 35 -0.83 16.07 17.53
CA ILE A 35 0.56 15.76 17.16
C ILE A 35 1.44 16.96 17.48
N ALA A 36 0.97 18.16 17.21
CA ALA A 36 1.58 19.43 17.51
C ALA A 36 0.49 20.49 17.73
N ASP A 37 0.88 21.73 18.03
CA ASP A 37 -0.06 22.84 18.19
C ASP A 37 -0.96 23.00 16.95
N ASP A 38 -2.27 22.85 17.14
CA ASP A 38 -3.32 22.89 16.10
C ASP A 38 -3.14 21.85 14.97
N LEU A 39 -2.28 20.84 15.14
CA LEU A 39 -2.14 19.72 14.21
C LEU A 39 -2.72 18.46 14.85
N TYR A 40 -3.81 17.98 14.29
CA TYR A 40 -4.54 16.81 14.78
C TYR A 40 -4.64 15.74 13.71
N VAL A 41 -4.62 14.48 14.14
CA VAL A 41 -4.95 13.32 13.31
C VAL A 41 -6.13 12.56 13.89
N PHE A 42 -6.85 11.85 13.03
CA PHE A 42 -7.91 10.95 13.47
C PHE A 42 -7.31 9.73 14.18
N ASN A 43 -7.80 9.44 15.39
CA ASN A 43 -7.41 8.25 16.14
C ASN A 43 -7.91 6.96 15.51
N THR A 44 -9.03 7.01 14.80
CA THR A 44 -9.65 5.86 14.17
C THR A 44 -10.08 6.21 12.76
N VAL A 45 -9.68 5.40 11.81
CA VAL A 45 -10.09 5.52 10.40
C VAL A 45 -10.62 4.18 9.92
N ALA A 46 -11.79 4.19 9.29
CA ALA A 46 -12.41 3.01 8.72
C ALA A 46 -12.43 3.10 7.19
N PHE A 47 -11.87 2.11 6.52
CA PHE A 47 -12.01 1.95 5.07
C PHE A 47 -13.28 1.15 4.78
N VAL A 48 -14.27 1.82 4.23
CA VAL A 48 -15.57 1.22 3.87
C VAL A 48 -15.79 1.27 2.37
N GLY A 49 -16.48 0.27 1.83
CA GLY A 49 -16.78 0.19 0.41
C GLY A 49 -17.24 -1.21 0.00
N LYS A 50 -17.74 -1.32 -1.22
CA LYS A 50 -18.11 -2.61 -1.83
C LYS A 50 -16.89 -3.53 -1.99
N ASN A 51 -17.10 -4.80 -2.34
CA ASN A 51 -16.01 -5.71 -2.65
C ASN A 51 -15.17 -5.14 -3.81
N ALA A 52 -13.87 -5.46 -3.79
CA ALA A 52 -12.89 -4.96 -4.77
C ALA A 52 -12.68 -3.44 -4.84
N SER A 53 -13.23 -2.67 -3.89
CA SER A 53 -13.05 -1.21 -3.84
C SER A 53 -11.67 -0.73 -3.33
N GLY A 54 -10.70 -1.64 -3.18
CA GLY A 54 -9.34 -1.28 -2.77
C GLY A 54 -9.10 -1.15 -1.26
N LYS A 55 -10.04 -1.56 -0.38
CA LYS A 55 -9.87 -1.48 1.08
C LYS A 55 -8.59 -2.17 1.58
N THR A 56 -8.41 -3.42 1.19
CA THR A 56 -7.20 -4.19 1.54
C THR A 56 -5.95 -3.53 0.96
N THR A 57 -6.02 -3.03 -0.26
CA THR A 57 -4.91 -2.32 -0.91
C THR A 57 -4.50 -1.06 -0.14
N ALA A 58 -5.46 -0.31 0.40
CA ALA A 58 -5.18 0.85 1.26
C ALA A 58 -4.46 0.44 2.55
N VAL A 59 -4.89 -0.65 3.20
CA VAL A 59 -4.23 -1.18 4.41
C VAL A 59 -2.84 -1.71 4.10
N ASP A 60 -2.66 -2.44 2.99
CA ASP A 60 -1.34 -2.92 2.55
C ASP A 60 -0.37 -1.77 2.24
N LEU A 61 -0.89 -0.66 1.66
CA LEU A 61 -0.08 0.54 1.43
C LEU A 61 0.38 1.15 2.75
N LEU A 62 -0.50 1.24 3.74
CA LEU A 62 -0.13 1.75 5.06
C LEU A 62 0.89 0.86 5.75
N ASP A 63 0.71 -0.46 5.69
CA ASP A 63 1.66 -1.41 6.24
C ASP A 63 3.05 -1.27 5.57
N CYS A 64 3.08 -1.07 4.25
CA CYS A 64 4.30 -0.75 3.52
C CYS A 64 4.97 0.54 4.06
N CYS A 65 4.20 1.62 4.19
CA CYS A 65 4.73 2.89 4.69
C CYS A 65 5.21 2.81 6.14
N TYR A 66 4.49 2.12 7.01
CA TYR A 66 4.89 1.93 8.40
C TYR A 66 6.13 1.05 8.53
N SER A 67 6.30 0.03 7.69
CA SER A 67 7.53 -0.77 7.62
C SER A 67 8.73 0.08 7.21
N ILE A 68 8.57 0.97 6.22
CA ILE A 68 9.60 1.93 5.81
C ILE A 68 10.01 2.85 6.96
N LEU A 69 9.04 3.39 7.71
CA LEU A 69 9.31 4.33 8.80
C LEU A 69 9.78 3.64 10.08
N GLY A 70 9.34 2.42 10.35
CA GLY A 70 9.62 1.71 11.59
C GLY A 70 10.80 0.74 11.51
N ASP A 71 10.92 0.01 10.41
CA ASP A 71 11.95 -1.01 10.20
C ASP A 71 13.03 -0.56 9.21
N PHE A 72 12.81 0.55 8.51
CA PHE A 72 13.70 1.14 7.49
C PHE A 72 13.98 0.21 6.31
N CYS A 73 13.23 -0.86 6.18
CA CYS A 73 13.33 -1.83 5.10
C CYS A 73 11.94 -2.38 4.75
N LEU A 74 11.84 -3.01 3.58
CA LEU A 74 10.66 -3.72 3.16
C LEU A 74 11.04 -5.15 2.82
N GLU A 75 10.43 -6.11 3.51
CA GLU A 75 10.47 -7.50 3.10
C GLU A 75 9.52 -7.72 1.93
N ASN A 76 9.94 -8.54 0.96
CA ASN A 76 9.09 -8.91 -0.16
C ASN A 76 7.84 -9.62 0.36
N LYS A 77 6.71 -8.98 0.16
CA LYS A 77 5.40 -9.59 0.30
C LYS A 77 5.01 -10.22 -1.03
N HIS A 78 3.86 -10.84 -1.06
CA HIS A 78 3.37 -11.62 -2.21
C HIS A 78 2.99 -10.77 -3.44
N TYR A 79 3.55 -9.57 -3.60
CA TYR A 79 3.37 -8.70 -4.76
C TYR A 79 4.67 -7.97 -5.10
N SER A 80 4.85 -7.66 -6.37
CA SER A 80 6.03 -6.94 -6.84
C SER A 80 6.02 -5.50 -6.37
N TYR A 81 7.18 -5.02 -5.91
CA TYR A 81 7.41 -3.62 -5.59
C TYR A 81 7.88 -2.79 -6.79
N ASP A 82 8.21 -3.43 -7.92
CA ASP A 82 8.84 -2.76 -9.06
C ASP A 82 8.04 -1.58 -9.58
N GLY A 83 8.68 -0.43 -9.64
CA GLY A 83 8.13 0.81 -10.16
C GLY A 83 7.05 1.45 -9.28
N ILE A 84 6.86 1.01 -8.04
CA ILE A 84 5.99 1.68 -7.09
C ILE A 84 6.67 2.99 -6.68
N LYS A 85 5.95 4.11 -6.80
CA LYS A 85 6.40 5.41 -6.32
C LYS A 85 5.63 5.78 -5.06
N LEU A 86 6.36 6.18 -4.03
CA LEU A 86 5.81 6.57 -2.74
C LEU A 86 6.25 7.97 -2.36
N GLU A 87 5.31 8.74 -1.81
CA GLU A 87 5.58 9.94 -1.04
C GLU A 87 4.94 9.79 0.34
N ILE A 88 5.75 9.90 1.40
CA ILE A 88 5.31 9.82 2.78
C ILE A 88 5.61 11.15 3.44
N ILE A 89 4.56 11.81 3.93
CA ILE A 89 4.69 13.03 4.73
C ILE A 89 4.41 12.67 6.18
N PHE A 90 5.33 13.00 7.07
CA PHE A 90 5.22 12.70 8.49
C PHE A 90 5.77 13.84 9.35
N TYR A 91 5.28 13.92 10.59
CA TYR A 91 5.77 14.86 11.60
C TYR A 91 6.73 14.17 12.56
N HIS A 92 7.86 14.81 12.85
CA HIS A 92 8.81 14.34 13.85
C HIS A 92 9.57 15.53 14.46
N GLU A 93 9.62 15.61 15.79
CA GLU A 93 10.39 16.60 16.56
C GLU A 93 10.28 18.05 16.07
N GLY A 94 9.09 18.52 15.76
CA GLY A 94 8.83 19.92 15.36
C GLY A 94 9.00 20.20 13.87
N PHE A 95 9.28 19.18 13.07
CA PHE A 95 9.44 19.29 11.63
C PHE A 95 8.41 18.41 10.90
N ILE A 96 8.02 18.88 9.72
CA ILE A 96 7.31 18.07 8.72
C ILE A 96 8.37 17.55 7.75
N TYR A 97 8.43 16.25 7.58
CA TYR A 97 9.29 15.58 6.63
C TYR A 97 8.52 15.11 5.43
N ARG A 98 9.15 15.16 4.27
CA ARG A 98 8.64 14.62 3.02
C ARG A 98 9.68 13.63 2.46
N TYR A 99 9.34 12.37 2.52
CA TYR A 99 10.14 11.29 1.98
C TYR A 99 9.55 10.81 0.66
N ARG A 100 10.37 10.72 -0.39
CA ARG A 100 9.99 10.17 -1.68
C ARG A 100 10.96 9.06 -2.08
N THR A 101 10.42 8.01 -2.68
CA THR A 101 11.21 6.91 -3.20
C THR A 101 10.46 6.20 -4.33
N GLU A 102 11.22 5.55 -5.19
CA GLU A 102 10.73 4.51 -6.09
C GLU A 102 11.22 3.16 -5.56
N LEU A 103 10.34 2.17 -5.53
CA LEU A 103 10.66 0.84 -5.08
C LEU A 103 11.01 -0.04 -6.29
N GLY A 104 11.93 -0.98 -6.07
CA GLY A 104 12.31 -2.00 -7.03
C GLY A 104 12.59 -3.32 -6.34
N SER A 105 12.77 -4.38 -7.11
CA SER A 105 13.25 -5.65 -6.58
C SER A 105 14.74 -5.56 -6.32
N SER A 106 15.20 -5.98 -5.13
CA SER A 106 16.62 -6.04 -4.85
C SER A 106 17.30 -7.10 -5.72
N LEU A 107 18.42 -6.74 -6.34
CA LEU A 107 19.22 -7.65 -7.14
C LEU A 107 20.08 -8.60 -6.28
N THR A 108 20.35 -8.21 -5.04
CA THR A 108 21.27 -8.91 -4.13
C THR A 108 20.57 -9.73 -3.07
N LEU A 109 19.34 -9.35 -2.70
CA LEU A 109 18.58 -9.95 -1.61
C LEU A 109 17.21 -10.38 -2.12
N SER A 110 17.03 -11.67 -2.34
CA SER A 110 15.80 -12.26 -2.93
C SER A 110 14.50 -11.95 -2.17
N ASN A 111 14.59 -11.48 -0.91
CA ASN A 111 13.44 -11.27 -0.03
C ASN A 111 13.23 -9.82 0.39
N LYS A 112 13.89 -8.85 -0.25
CA LYS A 112 13.75 -7.44 0.12
C LYS A 112 13.52 -6.54 -1.10
N ALA A 113 12.81 -5.44 -0.89
CA ALA A 113 12.70 -4.37 -1.86
C ALA A 113 13.97 -3.50 -1.84
N SER A 114 14.32 -2.94 -2.99
CA SER A 114 15.31 -1.87 -3.10
C SER A 114 14.62 -0.50 -3.11
N PHE A 115 15.30 0.50 -2.56
CA PHE A 115 14.87 1.89 -2.57
C PHE A 115 15.67 2.67 -3.59
N ILE A 116 14.99 3.17 -4.61
CA ILE A 116 15.58 3.88 -5.75
C ILE A 116 15.21 5.36 -5.66
N ASN A 117 16.12 6.25 -6.04
CA ASN A 117 15.84 7.70 -6.12
C ASN A 117 15.26 8.28 -4.82
N GLN A 118 15.83 7.90 -3.69
CA GLN A 118 15.36 8.39 -2.40
C GLN A 118 15.66 9.88 -2.22
N THR A 119 14.65 10.64 -1.77
CA THR A 119 14.80 12.03 -1.33
C THR A 119 14.13 12.24 0.01
N LEU A 120 14.75 13.01 0.88
CA LEU A 120 14.22 13.37 2.19
C LEU A 120 14.38 14.87 2.40
N GLU A 121 13.26 15.53 2.55
CA GLU A 121 13.17 16.99 2.73
C GLU A 121 12.45 17.26 4.04
N GLN A 122 12.73 18.42 4.61
CA GLN A 122 12.12 18.87 5.87
C GLN A 122 11.72 20.33 5.80
N LYS A 123 10.70 20.69 6.57
CA LYS A 123 10.39 22.07 6.91
C LYS A 123 9.96 22.20 8.37
N LYS A 124 10.30 23.28 9.01
CA LYS A 124 9.86 23.51 10.38
C LYS A 124 8.35 23.70 10.44
N TYR A 125 7.71 23.01 11.39
CA TYR A 125 6.29 23.18 11.61
C TYR A 125 5.98 24.49 12.33
N TYR A 126 5.00 25.21 11.85
CA TYR A 126 4.44 26.41 12.49
C TYR A 126 2.92 26.32 12.54
N LYS A 127 2.34 26.59 13.71
CA LYS A 127 0.89 26.59 13.93
C LYS A 127 0.11 27.38 12.88
N SER A 128 0.62 28.54 12.47
CA SER A 128 -0.01 29.40 11.45
C SER A 128 -0.07 28.75 10.06
N LYS A 129 0.75 27.74 9.81
CA LYS A 129 0.84 27.02 8.53
C LYS A 129 0.21 25.62 8.55
N HIS A 130 -0.61 25.28 9.57
CA HIS A 130 -1.18 23.94 9.73
C HIS A 130 -2.01 23.48 8.51
N MET A 131 -2.68 24.39 7.80
CA MET A 131 -3.45 24.08 6.58
C MET A 131 -2.59 23.94 5.33
N SER A 132 -1.34 24.39 5.36
CA SER A 132 -0.43 24.40 4.22
C SER A 132 0.75 23.43 4.37
N ILE A 133 0.60 22.42 5.24
CA ILE A 133 1.68 21.45 5.51
C ILE A 133 2.11 20.66 4.26
N TYR A 134 1.21 20.49 3.30
CA TYR A 134 1.48 19.77 2.04
C TYR A 134 2.02 20.65 0.92
N MET A 135 2.04 21.99 1.11
CA MET A 135 2.54 22.89 0.07
C MET A 135 4.04 22.70 -0.11
N ASP A 136 4.49 22.78 -1.36
CA ASP A 136 5.89 22.55 -1.73
C ASP A 136 6.84 23.65 -1.27
N ASP A 137 6.30 24.81 -0.92
CA ASP A 137 7.03 25.93 -0.41
C ASP A 137 7.72 25.58 0.92
N ASP A 138 8.94 26.04 1.09
CA ASP A 138 9.74 25.92 2.32
C ASP A 138 10.27 24.52 2.67
N PHE A 139 10.18 23.50 1.79
CA PHE A 139 10.89 22.26 2.00
C PHE A 139 12.36 22.34 1.60
N GLU A 140 13.25 21.98 2.50
CA GLU A 140 14.68 21.96 2.29
C GLU A 140 15.21 20.51 2.41
N PRO A 141 16.21 20.11 1.60
CA PRO A 141 16.83 18.80 1.76
C PRO A 141 17.41 18.61 3.17
N VAL A 142 17.21 17.42 3.73
CA VAL A 142 17.84 17.04 5.00
C VAL A 142 19.35 16.93 4.79
N SER A 143 20.13 17.63 5.61
CA SER A 143 21.59 17.56 5.57
C SER A 143 22.12 16.26 6.20
N ASN A 144 23.37 15.89 5.85
CA ASN A 144 24.10 14.76 6.43
C ASN A 144 23.51 13.36 6.14
N ILE A 145 22.85 13.18 5.00
CA ILE A 145 22.48 11.87 4.51
C ILE A 145 23.70 11.24 3.85
N SER A 146 24.16 10.10 4.37
CA SER A 146 25.20 9.27 3.76
C SER A 146 24.59 8.11 2.96
N ALA A 147 25.39 7.51 2.09
CA ALA A 147 24.96 6.34 1.32
C ALA A 147 24.61 5.17 2.26
N LEU A 148 23.48 4.54 2.00
CA LEU A 148 22.98 3.34 2.68
C LEU A 148 22.92 2.18 1.68
N PRO A 149 22.83 0.93 2.18
CA PRO A 149 22.50 -0.21 1.33
C PRO A 149 21.17 0.02 0.58
N GLU A 150 21.04 -0.57 -0.60
CA GLU A 150 19.87 -0.38 -1.46
C GLU A 150 18.55 -0.80 -0.83
N ASP A 151 18.59 -1.70 0.16
CA ASP A 151 17.43 -2.20 0.90
C ASP A 151 17.08 -1.38 2.14
N THR A 152 17.74 -0.23 2.34
CA THR A 152 17.56 0.59 3.55
C THR A 152 17.04 1.99 3.20
N SER A 153 15.97 2.40 3.86
CA SER A 153 15.38 3.73 3.71
C SER A 153 16.22 4.81 4.40
N ILE A 154 16.42 5.95 3.72
CA ILE A 154 17.11 7.12 4.29
C ILE A 154 16.32 7.79 5.43
N THR A 155 15.08 7.42 5.68
CA THR A 155 14.32 7.87 6.86
C THR A 155 15.00 7.48 8.17
N PHE A 156 15.88 6.45 8.14
CA PHE A 156 16.75 6.07 9.24
C PHE A 156 17.56 7.24 9.83
N PHE A 157 18.00 8.21 9.02
CA PHE A 157 18.78 9.35 9.50
C PHE A 157 17.99 10.30 10.38
N VAL A 158 16.67 10.34 10.22
CA VAL A 158 15.77 11.19 11.01
C VAL A 158 15.20 10.39 12.19
N LEU A 159 14.60 9.25 11.93
CA LEU A 159 13.84 8.52 12.94
C LEU A 159 14.72 7.74 13.91
N LYS A 160 15.94 7.33 13.53
CA LYS A 160 17.02 6.71 14.36
C LYS A 160 16.60 5.56 15.29
N LYS A 161 15.32 5.41 15.60
CA LYS A 161 14.72 4.39 16.48
C LYS A 161 13.42 3.90 15.86
N LYS A 162 13.04 2.68 16.20
CA LYS A 162 11.72 2.12 15.90
C LYS A 162 10.64 2.79 16.76
N GLU A 163 10.31 4.03 16.46
CA GLU A 163 9.25 4.78 17.16
C GLU A 163 7.88 4.46 16.59
N THR A 164 7.84 4.09 15.32
CA THR A 164 6.61 3.71 14.62
C THR A 164 6.35 2.22 14.78
N ARG A 165 5.18 1.86 15.25
CA ARG A 165 4.72 0.47 15.32
C ARG A 165 3.41 0.33 14.58
N ALA A 166 3.37 -0.56 13.61
CA ALA A 166 2.15 -1.03 12.99
C ALA A 166 1.88 -2.45 13.46
N ILE A 167 0.66 -2.71 13.89
CA ILE A 167 0.20 -4.07 14.14
C ILE A 167 -0.77 -4.37 13.00
N TYR A 168 -0.32 -5.21 12.08
CA TYR A 168 -1.14 -5.68 10.98
C TYR A 168 -1.66 -7.08 11.30
N PHE A 169 -2.98 -7.20 11.37
CA PHE A 169 -3.63 -8.49 11.48
C PHE A 169 -4.03 -8.97 10.09
N ASP A 170 -3.24 -9.87 9.54
CA ASP A 170 -3.63 -10.58 8.34
C ASP A 170 -4.48 -11.80 8.72
N SER A 171 -5.75 -11.77 8.35
CA SER A 171 -6.66 -12.91 8.50
C SER A 171 -6.42 -14.01 7.46
N ASN A 172 -5.39 -13.90 6.66
CA ASN A 172 -5.09 -14.74 5.48
C ASN A 172 -4.65 -16.18 5.79
N GLY A 173 -4.57 -16.57 7.04
CA GLY A 173 -4.44 -18.00 7.37
C GLY A 173 -5.53 -18.89 6.73
N ALA A 174 -6.70 -18.30 6.41
CA ALA A 174 -7.76 -18.95 5.66
C ALA A 174 -7.57 -18.92 4.12
N GLY A 175 -6.76 -17.99 3.60
CA GLY A 175 -6.60 -17.77 2.16
C GLY A 175 -5.96 -18.95 1.43
N ALA A 176 -4.94 -19.57 2.01
CA ALA A 176 -4.26 -20.71 1.40
C ALA A 176 -5.18 -21.93 1.20
N ASN A 177 -6.08 -22.16 2.14
CA ASN A 177 -7.06 -23.25 2.03
C ASN A 177 -8.13 -22.96 0.97
N THR A 178 -8.60 -21.70 0.93
CA THR A 178 -9.58 -21.24 -0.07
C THR A 178 -9.03 -21.37 -1.49
N TYR A 179 -7.78 -20.99 -1.67
CA TYR A 179 -7.04 -21.13 -2.92
C TYR A 179 -6.94 -22.59 -3.38
N HIS A 180 -6.47 -23.46 -2.52
CA HIS A 180 -6.30 -24.87 -2.84
C HIS A 180 -7.63 -25.50 -3.28
N LEU A 181 -8.71 -25.15 -2.61
CA LEU A 181 -10.05 -25.61 -2.97
C LEU A 181 -10.50 -25.08 -4.34
N MET A 182 -10.29 -23.80 -4.62
CA MET A 182 -10.67 -23.18 -5.89
C MET A 182 -9.96 -23.82 -7.07
N PHE A 183 -8.63 -23.92 -7.03
CA PHE A 183 -7.87 -24.52 -8.15
C PHE A 183 -8.13 -26.02 -8.30
N LYS A 184 -8.37 -26.71 -7.21
CA LYS A 184 -8.80 -28.12 -7.24
C LYS A 184 -10.17 -28.27 -7.91
N ALA A 185 -11.10 -27.36 -7.64
CA ALA A 185 -12.42 -27.35 -8.28
C ALA A 185 -12.33 -27.03 -9.77
N LEU A 186 -11.59 -26.00 -10.16
CA LEU A 186 -11.36 -25.64 -11.56
C LEU A 186 -10.81 -26.82 -12.37
N LYS A 187 -9.82 -27.52 -11.81
CA LYS A 187 -9.19 -28.68 -12.46
C LYS A 187 -10.12 -29.90 -12.50
N LYS A 188 -10.85 -30.15 -11.41
CA LYS A 188 -11.75 -31.31 -11.27
C LYS A 188 -12.96 -31.19 -12.20
N TYR A 189 -13.49 -30.01 -12.40
CA TYR A 189 -14.73 -29.76 -13.14
C TYR A 189 -14.48 -29.19 -14.53
N ASP A 190 -13.21 -29.06 -14.93
CA ASP A 190 -12.79 -28.52 -16.23
C ASP A 190 -13.46 -27.16 -16.57
N ILE A 191 -13.44 -26.25 -15.60
CA ILE A 191 -14.11 -24.95 -15.72
C ILE A 191 -13.31 -24.07 -16.67
N PRO A 192 -13.92 -23.57 -17.76
CA PRO A 192 -13.22 -22.71 -18.71
C PRO A 192 -12.77 -21.39 -18.09
N LEU A 193 -11.59 -20.89 -18.48
CA LEU A 193 -11.09 -19.58 -18.03
C LEU A 193 -12.02 -18.40 -18.40
N SER A 194 -12.79 -18.52 -19.47
CA SER A 194 -13.82 -17.55 -19.83
C SER A 194 -14.91 -17.44 -18.75
N THR A 195 -15.32 -18.57 -18.18
CA THR A 195 -16.26 -18.61 -17.05
C THR A 195 -15.63 -17.97 -15.81
N LEU A 196 -14.35 -18.26 -15.54
CA LEU A 196 -13.63 -17.65 -14.44
C LEU A 196 -13.49 -16.13 -14.60
N SER A 197 -13.21 -15.66 -15.81
CA SER A 197 -13.19 -14.21 -16.14
C SER A 197 -14.55 -13.57 -15.87
N TYR A 198 -15.63 -14.22 -16.27
CA TYR A 198 -16.99 -13.72 -16.04
C TYR A 198 -17.32 -13.64 -14.54
N ILE A 199 -17.00 -14.68 -13.77
CA ILE A 199 -17.21 -14.70 -12.32
C ILE A 199 -16.40 -13.59 -11.65
N LEU A 200 -15.11 -13.43 -12.01
CA LEU A 200 -14.26 -12.36 -11.46
C LEU A 200 -14.86 -10.97 -11.68
N ARG A 201 -15.41 -10.71 -12.87
CA ARG A 201 -16.04 -9.44 -13.21
C ARG A 201 -17.29 -9.13 -12.39
N ILE A 202 -18.03 -10.14 -11.94
CA ILE A 202 -19.17 -9.96 -11.02
C ILE A 202 -18.69 -9.34 -9.68
N PHE A 203 -17.52 -9.72 -9.21
CA PHE A 203 -16.98 -9.29 -7.92
C PHE A 203 -16.03 -8.10 -8.01
N ASP A 204 -15.39 -7.91 -9.16
CA ASP A 204 -14.51 -6.77 -9.46
C ASP A 204 -14.71 -6.34 -10.92
N GLU A 205 -15.51 -5.31 -11.11
CA GLU A 205 -15.83 -4.76 -12.44
C GLU A 205 -14.61 -4.22 -13.21
N ASN A 206 -13.49 -3.95 -12.51
CA ASN A 206 -12.27 -3.49 -13.15
C ASN A 206 -11.44 -4.64 -13.77
N ILE A 207 -11.74 -5.89 -13.46
CA ILE A 207 -11.09 -7.03 -14.08
C ILE A 207 -11.71 -7.24 -15.47
N HIS A 208 -10.91 -7.09 -16.51
CA HIS A 208 -11.34 -7.33 -17.88
C HIS A 208 -11.23 -8.81 -18.26
N GLU A 209 -10.10 -9.43 -17.95
CA GLU A 209 -9.80 -10.79 -18.37
C GLU A 209 -8.80 -11.46 -17.43
N ILE A 210 -8.95 -12.78 -17.26
CA ILE A 210 -7.91 -13.66 -16.75
C ILE A 210 -7.52 -14.65 -17.83
N SER A 211 -6.24 -14.81 -18.08
CA SER A 211 -5.70 -15.79 -19.01
C SER A 211 -4.56 -16.58 -18.36
N MET A 212 -4.28 -17.77 -18.85
CA MET A 212 -3.10 -18.54 -18.45
C MET A 212 -1.93 -18.16 -19.35
N LYS A 213 -0.79 -17.91 -18.74
CA LYS A 213 0.48 -17.80 -19.47
C LYS A 213 1.13 -19.17 -19.66
N ASP A 214 1.06 -20.00 -18.63
CA ASP A 214 1.53 -21.38 -18.58
C ASP A 214 0.77 -22.16 -17.49
N GLU A 215 1.16 -23.42 -17.20
CA GLU A 215 0.46 -24.29 -16.24
C GLU A 215 0.35 -23.73 -14.81
N HIS A 216 1.19 -22.77 -14.43
CA HIS A 216 1.28 -22.26 -13.07
C HIS A 216 1.19 -20.74 -12.98
N ASN A 217 1.13 -20.04 -14.12
CA ASN A 217 1.13 -18.58 -14.14
C ASN A 217 -0.10 -18.04 -14.86
N PHE A 218 -0.72 -17.05 -14.22
CA PHE A 218 -1.89 -16.34 -14.71
C PHE A 218 -1.52 -14.90 -15.08
N ARG A 219 -2.31 -14.34 -15.96
CA ARG A 219 -2.24 -12.95 -16.36
C ARG A 219 -3.60 -12.32 -16.13
N LEU A 220 -3.66 -11.27 -15.30
CA LEU A 220 -4.85 -10.46 -15.11
C LEU A 220 -4.75 -9.19 -15.93
N LYS A 221 -5.83 -8.86 -16.62
CA LYS A 221 -5.98 -7.61 -17.35
C LYS A 221 -7.09 -6.79 -16.72
N PHE A 222 -6.77 -5.55 -16.37
CA PHE A 222 -7.73 -4.59 -15.85
C PHE A 222 -8.20 -3.63 -16.94
N GLU A 223 -9.36 -3.01 -16.78
CA GLU A 223 -9.83 -1.95 -17.65
C GLU A 223 -8.95 -0.70 -17.53
N GLY A 224 -8.66 -0.06 -18.68
CA GLY A 224 -7.81 1.13 -18.78
C GLY A 224 -6.31 0.82 -18.91
N ASN A 225 -5.49 1.89 -18.96
CA ASN A 225 -4.03 1.83 -19.18
C ASN A 225 -3.23 1.21 -18.03
N ARG A 226 -3.88 0.55 -17.10
CA ARG A 226 -3.30 0.00 -15.88
C ARG A 226 -3.10 -1.51 -15.92
N SER A 227 -3.20 -2.10 -17.06
CA SER A 227 -2.88 -3.52 -17.20
C SER A 227 -1.39 -3.70 -16.90
N ARG A 228 -1.06 -4.00 -15.66
CA ARG A 228 0.20 -4.67 -15.36
C ARG A 228 0.09 -6.04 -16.03
N ASP A 229 0.69 -6.13 -17.18
CA ASP A 229 0.79 -7.37 -17.96
C ASP A 229 1.80 -8.32 -17.28
N GLN A 230 1.69 -8.44 -15.96
CA GLN A 230 2.54 -9.28 -15.15
C GLN A 230 1.95 -10.68 -15.07
N ALA A 231 2.77 -11.66 -15.42
CA ALA A 231 2.47 -13.03 -15.09
C ALA A 231 2.56 -13.20 -13.57
N MET A 232 1.50 -13.73 -12.98
CA MET A 232 1.39 -14.02 -11.56
C MET A 232 1.30 -15.51 -11.37
N SER A 233 2.05 -16.04 -10.41
CA SER A 233 1.81 -17.39 -9.95
C SER A 233 0.40 -17.49 -9.34
N ASP A 234 -0.08 -18.69 -9.23
CA ASP A 234 -1.33 -19.01 -8.59
C ASP A 234 -1.44 -18.45 -7.15
N LYS A 235 -0.34 -18.45 -6.41
CA LYS A 235 -0.27 -17.85 -5.06
C LYS A 235 -0.36 -16.31 -5.10
N GLU A 236 0.39 -15.68 -6.00
CA GLU A 236 0.38 -14.24 -6.18
C GLU A 236 -1.01 -13.72 -6.60
N LEU A 237 -1.71 -14.46 -7.44
CA LEU A 237 -3.06 -14.13 -7.86
C LEU A 237 -4.02 -13.96 -6.68
N LEU A 238 -3.94 -14.85 -5.69
CA LEU A 238 -4.77 -14.78 -4.48
C LEU A 238 -4.52 -13.54 -3.62
N TYR A 239 -3.25 -13.19 -3.46
CA TYR A 239 -2.89 -11.99 -2.71
C TYR A 239 -3.21 -10.72 -3.48
N PHE A 240 -3.32 -10.82 -4.80
CA PHE A 240 -3.67 -9.69 -5.65
C PHE A 240 -5.17 -9.43 -5.66
N LEU A 241 -5.98 -10.49 -5.68
CA LEU A 241 -7.44 -10.40 -5.62
C LEU A 241 -7.90 -10.02 -4.21
N SER A 242 -9.01 -9.29 -4.12
CA SER A 242 -9.63 -9.04 -2.83
C SER A 242 -10.12 -10.35 -2.18
N SER A 243 -10.12 -10.40 -0.86
CA SER A 243 -10.66 -11.56 -0.14
C SER A 243 -12.13 -11.87 -0.50
N GLY A 244 -12.91 -10.83 -0.81
CA GLY A 244 -14.28 -10.96 -1.28
C GLY A 244 -14.36 -11.59 -2.67
N THR A 245 -13.51 -11.14 -3.59
CA THR A 245 -13.41 -11.69 -4.96
C THR A 245 -13.00 -13.15 -4.92
N THR A 246 -11.99 -13.50 -4.11
CA THR A 246 -11.51 -14.89 -3.95
C THR A 246 -12.59 -15.80 -3.38
N LYS A 247 -13.30 -15.35 -2.33
CA LYS A 247 -14.42 -16.13 -1.76
C LYS A 247 -15.60 -16.27 -2.72
N GLY A 248 -15.90 -15.20 -3.47
CA GLY A 248 -16.91 -15.23 -4.51
C GLY A 248 -16.56 -16.24 -5.62
N MET A 249 -15.33 -16.25 -6.09
CA MET A 249 -14.85 -17.25 -7.05
C MET A 249 -15.08 -18.66 -6.52
N LEU A 250 -14.67 -18.94 -5.27
CA LEU A 250 -14.85 -20.26 -4.68
C LEU A 250 -16.32 -20.67 -4.58
N PHE A 251 -17.21 -19.72 -4.34
CA PHE A 251 -18.65 -20.00 -4.22
C PHE A 251 -19.29 -20.38 -5.55
N TYR A 252 -18.79 -19.81 -6.67
CA TYR A 252 -19.35 -20.04 -8.01
C TYR A 252 -18.58 -21.10 -8.84
N THR A 253 -17.43 -21.55 -8.34
CA THR A 253 -16.69 -22.70 -8.95
C THR A 253 -16.96 -23.98 -8.20
#